data_22c02b3e81bf29aefb85cebe8afd86c6
#
_entry.id   22c02b3e81bf29aefb85cebe8afd86c6
#
_cell.length_a   1.000
_cell.length_b   1.000
_cell.length_c   1.000
_cell.angle_alpha   90.00
_cell.angle_beta   90.00
_cell.angle_gamma   90.00
#
_symmetry.space_group_name_H-M   'P 1'
#
loop_
_entity.id
_entity.type
_entity.pdbx_description
1 polymer ?
#
loop_
_entity_poly.entity_id
_entity_poly.type
_entity_poly.pdbx_seq_one_letter_code
_entity_poly.pdbx_strand_id
1 'polypeptide(L)'
;MANKNFDECVSFLIDNGLFVGRICRLENVLKTIIAKHRYMKNVSAALSESTALAVLLANALKFDGLFTLQMQGNGPVSTIVVDVTSDGKLRSCANYDKERLEKAFALRKNEGEIEATPHLLGEGTLAFTIDDGKNNYHQGVVDLQGKTLEECALRYFKQSEQIETMLRCLSMFRRKRMENGRRVALLCSVFLKSVVKILIRSSCRNFETKLKF
;
A
#
# COMPACT_ATOMS: atom_id res chain seq x y z
N MET A 1 -5.89 -24.03 -18.35
CA MET A 1 -4.83 -23.00 -18.26
C MET A 1 -4.59 -22.72 -16.77
N ALA A 2 -3.39 -22.98 -16.26
CA ALA A 2 -3.07 -22.74 -14.85
C ALA A 2 -3.25 -21.23 -14.57
N ASN A 3 -4.00 -20.93 -13.54
CA ASN A 3 -4.21 -19.55 -13.08
C ASN A 3 -2.87 -19.07 -12.52
N LYS A 4 -2.14 -18.29 -13.32
CA LYS A 4 -0.82 -17.80 -12.94
C LYS A 4 -1.03 -16.83 -11.79
N ASN A 5 -0.60 -17.22 -10.58
CA ASN A 5 -0.66 -16.33 -9.44
C ASN A 5 0.38 -15.23 -9.64
N PHE A 6 -0.07 -13.98 -9.67
CA PHE A 6 0.76 -12.80 -9.87
C PHE A 6 0.91 -11.98 -8.59
N ASP A 7 0.41 -12.50 -7.46
CA ASP A 7 0.57 -11.85 -6.16
C ASP A 7 1.91 -12.29 -5.57
N GLU A 8 2.87 -11.40 -5.58
CA GLU A 8 4.23 -11.69 -5.13
C GLU A 8 4.90 -10.45 -4.54
N CYS A 9 5.77 -10.66 -3.57
CA CYS A 9 6.68 -9.66 -3.05
C CYS A 9 8.10 -10.23 -3.09
N VAL A 10 9.01 -9.53 -3.78
CA VAL A 10 10.40 -9.97 -3.98
C VAL A 10 11.34 -8.97 -3.31
N SER A 11 12.28 -9.48 -2.51
CA SER A 11 13.36 -8.70 -1.95
C SER A 11 14.65 -8.95 -2.72
N PHE A 12 15.43 -7.90 -2.92
CA PHE A 12 16.72 -7.98 -3.62
C PHE A 12 17.76 -7.06 -2.97
N LEU A 13 19.02 -7.37 -3.19
CA LEU A 13 20.15 -6.57 -2.74
C LEU A 13 20.87 -5.99 -3.94
N ILE A 14 21.31 -4.75 -3.81
CA ILE A 14 22.12 -4.07 -4.83
C ILE A 14 23.43 -3.63 -4.16
N ASP A 15 24.50 -3.65 -4.94
CA ASP A 15 25.83 -3.18 -4.54
C ASP A 15 26.32 -3.84 -3.25
N ASN A 16 26.45 -5.18 -3.29
CA ASN A 16 26.93 -6.01 -2.16
C ASN A 16 26.17 -5.78 -0.83
N GLY A 17 24.89 -5.43 -0.93
CA GLY A 17 24.04 -5.22 0.24
C GLY A 17 24.01 -3.80 0.79
N LEU A 18 24.60 -2.83 0.09
CA LEU A 18 24.46 -1.41 0.43
C LEU A 18 23.00 -0.93 0.30
N PHE A 19 22.25 -1.53 -0.63
CA PHE A 19 20.84 -1.20 -0.83
C PHE A 19 19.98 -2.46 -0.76
N VAL A 20 18.90 -2.35 -0.01
CA VAL A 20 17.84 -3.37 0.03
C VAL A 20 16.66 -2.83 -0.75
N GLY A 21 16.25 -3.55 -1.78
CA GLY A 21 15.06 -3.23 -2.55
C GLY A 21 13.97 -4.26 -2.35
N ARG A 22 12.71 -3.85 -2.54
CA ARG A 22 11.55 -4.73 -2.57
C ARG A 22 10.62 -4.33 -3.68
N ILE A 23 10.04 -5.31 -4.33
CA ILE A 23 9.02 -5.14 -5.36
C ILE A 23 7.84 -6.02 -4.97
N CYS A 24 6.67 -5.40 -4.80
CA CYS A 24 5.42 -6.12 -4.63
C CYS A 24 4.55 -5.95 -5.88
N ARG A 25 3.98 -7.05 -6.32
CA ARG A 25 2.95 -7.09 -7.35
C ARG A 25 1.72 -7.77 -6.79
N LEU A 26 0.58 -7.07 -6.81
CA LEU A 26 -0.69 -7.57 -6.33
C LEU A 26 -1.73 -7.46 -7.44
N GLU A 27 -2.31 -8.58 -7.82
CA GLU A 27 -3.33 -8.63 -8.88
C GLU A 27 -4.60 -9.36 -8.43
N ASN A 28 -4.48 -10.62 -8.06
CA ASN A 28 -5.64 -11.45 -7.74
C ASN A 28 -6.26 -11.10 -6.39
N VAL A 29 -5.42 -10.83 -5.39
CA VAL A 29 -5.88 -10.43 -4.07
C VAL A 29 -6.62 -9.10 -4.14
N LEU A 30 -6.12 -8.11 -4.90
CA LEU A 30 -6.79 -6.83 -5.08
C LEU A 30 -8.11 -6.96 -5.84
N LYS A 31 -8.14 -7.80 -6.89
CA LYS A 31 -9.41 -8.11 -7.58
C LYS A 31 -10.44 -8.68 -6.64
N THR A 32 -10.02 -9.59 -5.75
CA THR A 32 -10.91 -10.22 -4.78
C THR A 32 -11.47 -9.22 -3.78
N ILE A 33 -10.62 -8.35 -3.23
CA ILE A 33 -11.01 -7.31 -2.28
C ILE A 33 -12.00 -6.32 -2.92
N ILE A 34 -11.65 -5.78 -4.09
CA ILE A 34 -12.48 -4.78 -4.79
C ILE A 34 -13.83 -5.38 -5.20
N ALA A 35 -13.84 -6.64 -5.66
CA ALA A 35 -15.08 -7.29 -6.08
C ALA A 35 -16.09 -7.49 -4.94
N LYS A 36 -15.60 -7.69 -3.70
CA LYS A 36 -16.45 -7.88 -2.52
C LYS A 36 -17.23 -6.64 -2.12
N HIS A 37 -16.68 -5.45 -2.33
CA HIS A 37 -17.20 -4.21 -1.76
C HIS A 37 -17.83 -3.25 -2.77
N ARG A 38 -17.69 -3.49 -4.08
CA ARG A 38 -18.21 -2.64 -5.16
C ARG A 38 -17.89 -1.16 -5.01
N TYR A 39 -16.69 -0.83 -4.54
CA TYR A 39 -16.24 0.53 -4.37
C TYR A 39 -16.27 1.34 -5.67
N MET A 40 -16.44 2.65 -5.54
CA MET A 40 -16.26 3.58 -6.66
C MET A 40 -14.79 3.53 -7.15
N LYS A 41 -14.56 3.87 -8.43
CA LYS A 41 -13.27 3.73 -9.09
C LYS A 41 -12.11 4.40 -8.31
N ASN A 42 -12.32 5.63 -7.83
CA ASN A 42 -11.30 6.37 -7.09
C ASN A 42 -11.01 5.73 -5.71
N VAL A 43 -12.06 5.26 -5.01
CA VAL A 43 -11.90 4.53 -3.74
C VAL A 43 -11.17 3.21 -3.96
N SER A 44 -11.51 2.48 -5.03
CA SER A 44 -10.81 1.25 -5.41
C SER A 44 -9.34 1.50 -5.70
N ALA A 45 -9.01 2.61 -6.36
CA ALA A 45 -7.64 2.99 -6.65
C ALA A 45 -6.86 3.30 -5.38
N ALA A 46 -7.43 4.14 -4.51
CA ALA A 46 -6.81 4.51 -3.24
C ALA A 46 -6.61 3.30 -2.32
N LEU A 47 -7.61 2.42 -2.22
CA LEU A 47 -7.52 1.18 -1.44
C LEU A 47 -6.43 0.25 -1.98
N SER A 48 -6.32 0.15 -3.29
CA SER A 48 -5.31 -0.68 -3.94
C SER A 48 -3.89 -0.17 -3.72
N GLU A 49 -3.69 1.14 -3.85
CA GLU A 49 -2.42 1.80 -3.58
C GLU A 49 -2.02 1.59 -2.11
N SER A 50 -2.94 1.83 -1.18
CA SER A 50 -2.73 1.63 0.25
C SER A 50 -2.41 0.18 0.60
N THR A 51 -3.12 -0.77 -0.04
CA THR A 51 -2.88 -2.20 0.15
C THR A 51 -1.49 -2.62 -0.31
N ALA A 52 -1.05 -2.14 -1.46
CA ALA A 52 0.27 -2.46 -1.96
C ALA A 52 1.37 -1.83 -1.12
N LEU A 53 1.19 -0.61 -0.65
CA LEU A 53 2.10 0.02 0.30
C LEU A 53 2.20 -0.78 1.60
N ALA A 54 1.06 -1.17 2.18
CA ALA A 54 1.04 -1.95 3.42
C ALA A 54 1.74 -3.30 3.28
N VAL A 55 1.47 -4.04 2.19
CA VAL A 55 2.14 -5.32 1.93
C VAL A 55 3.64 -5.15 1.76
N LEU A 56 4.07 -4.11 1.05
CA LEU A 56 5.49 -3.82 0.89
C LEU A 56 6.18 -3.54 2.23
N LEU A 57 5.56 -2.69 3.06
CA LEU A 57 6.10 -2.30 4.35
C LEU A 57 6.11 -3.48 5.33
N ALA A 58 5.04 -4.26 5.40
CA ALA A 58 4.97 -5.47 6.19
C ALA A 58 6.10 -6.45 5.82
N ASN A 59 6.38 -6.63 4.52
CA ASN A 59 7.50 -7.47 4.08
C ASN A 59 8.88 -6.84 4.34
N ALA A 60 8.95 -5.54 4.60
CA ALA A 60 10.19 -4.87 4.96
C ALA A 60 10.56 -5.05 6.43
N LEU A 61 9.57 -5.28 7.27
CA LEU A 61 9.71 -5.36 8.71
C LEU A 61 9.82 -6.83 9.16
N LYS A 62 10.56 -7.06 10.23
CA LYS A 62 10.55 -8.36 10.93
C LYS A 62 9.61 -8.23 12.11
N PHE A 63 8.43 -8.78 12.00
CA PHE A 63 7.44 -8.79 13.07
C PHE A 63 6.75 -10.15 13.15
N ASP A 64 6.21 -10.47 14.31
CA ASP A 64 5.31 -11.57 14.56
C ASP A 64 3.97 -10.93 14.99
N GLY A 65 2.86 -11.25 14.30
CA GLY A 65 1.56 -10.67 14.61
C GLY A 65 0.95 -9.87 13.45
N LEU A 66 0.51 -8.65 13.72
CA LEU A 66 -0.27 -7.82 12.79
C LEU A 66 0.41 -6.50 12.48
N PHE A 67 0.58 -6.22 11.20
CA PHE A 67 0.91 -4.90 10.69
C PHE A 67 -0.37 -4.22 10.18
N THR A 68 -0.65 -3.03 10.67
CA THR A 68 -1.79 -2.22 10.21
C THR A 68 -1.30 -0.90 9.62
N LEU A 69 -1.72 -0.60 8.40
CA LEU A 69 -1.67 0.72 7.81
C LEU A 69 -3.07 1.33 7.91
N GLN A 70 -3.18 2.46 8.60
CA GLN A 70 -4.45 3.15 8.77
C GLN A 70 -4.32 4.61 8.35
N MET A 71 -5.26 5.07 7.57
CA MET A 71 -5.42 6.48 7.24
C MET A 71 -6.80 6.94 7.67
N GLN A 72 -6.85 8.13 8.27
CA GLN A 72 -8.07 8.81 8.68
C GLN A 72 -8.03 10.25 8.24
N GLY A 73 -9.16 10.78 7.77
CA GLY A 73 -9.23 12.16 7.34
C GLY A 73 -10.66 12.70 7.30
N ASN A 74 -10.77 14.00 7.02
CA ASN A 74 -12.04 14.72 6.96
C ASN A 74 -12.62 14.81 5.53
N GLY A 75 -11.98 14.18 4.57
CA GLY A 75 -12.40 14.17 3.16
C GLY A 75 -13.58 13.24 2.87
N PRO A 76 -13.95 13.09 1.58
CA PRO A 76 -15.00 12.17 1.15
C PRO A 76 -14.71 10.70 1.49
N VAL A 77 -13.45 10.31 1.53
CA VAL A 77 -13.00 9.03 2.09
C VAL A 77 -12.55 9.33 3.51
N SER A 78 -13.26 8.78 4.49
CA SER A 78 -12.98 9.06 5.90
C SER A 78 -11.90 8.14 6.49
N THR A 79 -11.80 6.90 5.99
CA THR A 79 -10.88 5.92 6.55
C THR A 79 -10.48 4.90 5.49
N ILE A 80 -9.20 4.53 5.48
CA ILE A 80 -8.68 3.35 4.80
C ILE A 80 -7.88 2.56 5.82
N VAL A 81 -8.14 1.25 5.92
CA VAL A 81 -7.42 0.34 6.80
C VAL A 81 -6.94 -0.85 6.00
N VAL A 82 -5.69 -1.20 6.20
CA VAL A 82 -5.07 -2.40 5.63
C VAL A 82 -4.33 -3.14 6.72
N ASP A 83 -4.71 -4.38 6.92
CA ASP A 83 -4.07 -5.30 7.86
C ASP A 83 -3.31 -6.38 7.09
N VAL A 84 -2.09 -6.63 7.52
CA VAL A 84 -1.22 -7.69 6.98
C VAL A 84 -0.65 -8.48 8.15
N THR A 85 -0.93 -9.78 8.21
CA THR A 85 -0.36 -10.64 9.24
C THR A 85 1.03 -11.13 8.85
N SER A 86 1.82 -11.53 9.84
CA SER A 86 3.17 -12.08 9.61
C SER A 86 3.16 -13.38 8.78
N ASP A 87 2.04 -14.13 8.75
CA ASP A 87 1.82 -15.31 7.90
C ASP A 87 1.27 -14.97 6.50
N GLY A 88 1.14 -13.67 6.17
CA GLY A 88 0.78 -13.19 4.83
C GLY A 88 -0.71 -13.02 4.58
N LYS A 89 -1.59 -13.20 5.56
CA LYS A 89 -3.02 -12.91 5.38
C LYS A 89 -3.24 -11.40 5.27
N LEU A 90 -4.19 -11.03 4.42
CA LEU A 90 -4.46 -9.64 4.06
C LEU A 90 -5.94 -9.31 4.20
N ARG A 91 -6.21 -8.16 4.83
CA ARG A 91 -7.53 -7.53 4.86
C ARG A 91 -7.39 -6.05 4.54
N SER A 92 -8.24 -5.51 3.68
CA SER A 92 -8.28 -4.08 3.45
C SER A 92 -9.70 -3.59 3.22
N CYS A 93 -10.02 -2.41 3.74
CA CYS A 93 -11.32 -1.77 3.59
C CYS A 93 -11.18 -0.25 3.58
N ALA A 94 -12.17 0.41 2.98
CA ALA A 94 -12.31 1.85 2.95
C ALA A 94 -13.73 2.23 3.38
N ASN A 95 -13.83 3.32 4.15
CA ASN A 95 -15.10 3.95 4.48
C ASN A 95 -15.18 5.31 3.79
N TYR A 96 -16.29 5.60 3.11
CA TYR A 96 -16.46 6.82 2.33
C TYR A 96 -17.92 7.24 2.22
N ASP A 97 -18.11 8.53 2.05
CA ASP A 97 -19.40 9.14 1.77
C ASP A 97 -19.57 9.26 0.25
N LYS A 98 -20.50 8.49 -0.29
CA LYS A 98 -20.73 8.42 -1.75
C LYS A 98 -21.20 9.78 -2.30
N GLU A 99 -22.12 10.46 -1.61
CA GLU A 99 -22.66 11.73 -2.09
C GLU A 99 -21.61 12.85 -2.08
N ARG A 100 -20.80 12.92 -1.01
CA ARG A 100 -19.68 13.86 -0.95
C ARG A 100 -18.66 13.59 -2.06
N LEU A 101 -18.36 12.32 -2.33
CA LEU A 101 -17.44 11.92 -3.37
C LEU A 101 -17.97 12.30 -4.76
N GLU A 102 -19.25 12.01 -5.05
CA GLU A 102 -19.89 12.36 -6.32
C GLU A 102 -19.93 13.88 -6.52
N LYS A 103 -20.28 14.66 -5.50
CA LYS A 103 -20.24 16.13 -5.52
C LYS A 103 -18.82 16.66 -5.78
N ALA A 104 -17.81 16.12 -5.12
CA ALA A 104 -16.41 16.52 -5.32
C ALA A 104 -15.95 16.31 -6.78
N PHE A 105 -16.42 15.25 -7.44
CA PHE A 105 -16.05 14.95 -8.83
C PHE A 105 -16.92 15.66 -9.86
N ALA A 106 -18.18 15.97 -9.56
CA ALA A 106 -19.06 16.71 -10.46
C ALA A 106 -18.56 18.13 -10.75
N LEU A 107 -17.79 18.71 -9.85
CA LEU A 107 -17.18 20.06 -10.00
C LEU A 107 -15.88 20.06 -10.80
N ARG A 108 -15.35 18.89 -11.16
CA ARG A 108 -14.07 18.78 -11.88
C ARG A 108 -14.26 18.57 -13.38
N LYS A 109 -13.50 19.34 -14.18
CA LYS A 109 -13.57 19.29 -15.65
C LYS A 109 -12.97 18.03 -16.29
N ASN A 110 -12.21 17.23 -15.53
CA ASN A 110 -11.50 16.05 -16.04
C ASN A 110 -12.20 14.76 -15.59
N GLU A 111 -13.25 14.37 -16.32
CA GLU A 111 -13.88 13.07 -16.11
C GLU A 111 -12.91 11.94 -16.42
N GLY A 112 -12.56 11.17 -15.42
CA GLY A 112 -11.80 9.91 -15.58
C GLY A 112 -10.40 9.90 -14.99
N GLU A 113 -9.87 11.01 -14.50
CA GLU A 113 -8.63 11.02 -13.71
C GLU A 113 -8.86 10.36 -12.34
N ILE A 114 -7.87 9.59 -11.90
CA ILE A 114 -7.85 9.00 -10.57
C ILE A 114 -7.25 10.03 -9.63
N GLU A 115 -8.01 10.41 -8.62
CA GLU A 115 -7.54 11.31 -7.60
C GLU A 115 -6.50 10.64 -6.71
N ALA A 116 -5.48 11.40 -6.33
CA ALA A 116 -4.47 10.92 -5.38
C ALA A 116 -5.10 10.61 -4.01
N THR A 117 -4.64 9.55 -3.38
CA THR A 117 -5.18 9.04 -2.10
C THR A 117 -5.26 10.10 -1.00
N PRO A 118 -4.24 10.96 -0.76
CA PRO A 118 -4.35 12.00 0.26
C PRO A 118 -5.45 13.03 -0.03
N HIS A 119 -5.69 13.37 -1.30
CA HIS A 119 -6.76 14.32 -1.65
C HIS A 119 -8.16 13.77 -1.42
N LEU A 120 -8.33 12.44 -1.48
CA LEU A 120 -9.61 11.79 -1.15
C LEU A 120 -9.87 11.80 0.35
N LEU A 121 -8.81 11.69 1.16
CA LEU A 121 -8.89 11.70 2.62
C LEU A 121 -8.95 13.12 3.19
N GLY A 122 -8.42 14.13 2.49
CA GLY A 122 -8.33 15.50 2.98
C GLY A 122 -7.29 15.65 4.08
N GLU A 123 -7.55 16.53 5.05
CA GLU A 123 -6.70 16.67 6.22
C GLU A 123 -6.88 15.48 7.16
N GLY A 124 -5.79 14.90 7.61
CA GLY A 124 -5.84 13.68 8.41
C GLY A 124 -4.48 13.11 8.74
N THR A 125 -4.46 11.85 9.13
CA THR A 125 -3.25 11.14 9.57
C THR A 125 -3.07 9.81 8.85
N LEU A 126 -1.81 9.42 8.71
CA LEU A 126 -1.35 8.12 8.31
C LEU A 126 -0.63 7.47 9.49
N ALA A 127 -1.11 6.32 9.92
CA ALA A 127 -0.53 5.54 11.00
C ALA A 127 -0.05 4.17 10.51
N PHE A 128 1.12 3.77 11.00
CA PHE A 128 1.65 2.42 10.87
C PHE A 128 1.71 1.79 12.26
N THR A 129 1.11 0.63 12.41
CA THR A 129 1.04 -0.06 13.70
C THR A 129 1.54 -1.48 13.54
N ILE A 130 2.37 -1.91 14.48
CA ILE A 130 2.78 -3.31 14.66
C ILE A 130 2.29 -3.77 16.01
N ASP A 131 1.51 -4.85 16.03
CA ASP A 131 1.02 -5.51 17.22
C ASP A 131 1.43 -6.98 17.19
N ASP A 132 2.29 -7.40 18.10
CA ASP A 132 2.75 -8.79 18.21
C ASP A 132 1.82 -9.70 19.01
N GLY A 133 0.69 -9.16 19.48
CA GLY A 133 -0.27 -9.89 20.30
C GLY A 133 0.24 -10.25 21.71
N LYS A 134 1.45 -9.80 22.08
CA LYS A 134 2.12 -10.10 23.37
C LYS A 134 2.43 -8.86 24.19
N ASN A 135 1.63 -7.80 24.02
CA ASN A 135 1.78 -6.46 24.63
C ASN A 135 2.89 -5.57 24.03
N ASN A 136 3.50 -5.92 22.92
CA ASN A 136 4.38 -5.00 22.20
C ASN A 136 3.57 -4.32 21.07
N TYR A 137 3.31 -3.05 21.27
CA TYR A 137 2.57 -2.22 20.36
C TYR A 137 3.45 -1.05 19.94
N HIS A 138 3.79 -0.99 18.66
CA HIS A 138 4.57 0.10 18.09
C HIS A 138 3.73 0.83 17.06
N GLN A 139 3.58 2.13 17.24
CA GLN A 139 2.84 2.96 16.31
C GLN A 139 3.65 4.19 15.92
N GLY A 140 3.70 4.44 14.62
CA GLY A 140 4.18 5.69 14.06
C GLY A 140 3.03 6.41 13.36
N VAL A 141 2.90 7.71 13.60
CA VAL A 141 1.83 8.55 13.03
C VAL A 141 2.43 9.77 12.37
N VAL A 142 1.95 10.09 11.17
CA VAL A 142 2.30 11.33 10.47
C VAL A 142 1.06 11.95 9.86
N ASP A 143 1.11 13.26 9.63
CA ASP A 143 0.04 13.96 8.91
C ASP A 143 0.00 13.56 7.43
N LEU A 144 -1.20 13.47 6.87
CA LEU A 144 -1.44 13.26 5.43
C LEU A 144 -1.12 14.53 4.63
N GLN A 145 0.12 15.03 4.76
CA GLN A 145 0.60 16.19 4.04
C GLN A 145 1.49 15.76 2.87
N GLY A 146 0.92 15.71 1.68
CA GLY A 146 1.62 15.33 0.45
C GLY A 146 0.67 15.30 -0.72
N LYS A 147 1.20 15.38 -1.93
CA LYS A 147 0.41 15.25 -3.16
C LYS A 147 0.06 13.80 -3.46
N THR A 148 0.87 12.88 -2.98
CA THR A 148 0.71 11.44 -3.21
C THR A 148 0.88 10.67 -1.91
N LEU A 149 0.37 9.44 -1.86
CA LEU A 149 0.56 8.54 -0.72
C LEU A 149 2.04 8.20 -0.50
N GLU A 150 2.81 8.12 -1.58
CA GLU A 150 4.26 7.93 -1.52
C GLU A 150 4.95 9.05 -0.74
N GLU A 151 4.59 10.31 -1.01
CA GLU A 151 5.16 11.47 -0.31
C GLU A 151 4.83 11.44 1.19
N CYS A 152 3.61 11.05 1.54
CA CYS A 152 3.20 10.89 2.95
C CYS A 152 4.02 9.79 3.65
N ALA A 153 4.19 8.63 3.00
CA ALA A 153 4.98 7.54 3.53
C ALA A 153 6.49 7.89 3.64
N LEU A 154 7.05 8.57 2.63
CA LEU A 154 8.44 9.02 2.66
C LEU A 154 8.70 10.00 3.79
N ARG A 155 7.73 10.87 4.11
CA ARG A 155 7.82 11.77 5.26
C ARG A 155 7.93 10.99 6.56
N TYR A 156 7.13 9.93 6.74
CA TYR A 156 7.23 9.05 7.89
C TYR A 156 8.64 8.46 8.04
N PHE A 157 9.18 7.86 6.98
CA PHE A 157 10.52 7.27 7.03
C PHE A 157 11.60 8.29 7.37
N LYS A 158 11.50 9.50 6.82
CA LYS A 158 12.46 10.56 7.10
C LYS A 158 12.37 11.09 8.53
N GLN A 159 11.15 11.29 9.05
CA GLN A 159 10.94 11.92 10.35
C GLN A 159 11.02 10.94 11.52
N SER A 160 10.45 9.75 11.36
CA SER A 160 10.32 8.77 12.44
C SER A 160 11.43 7.73 12.42
N GLU A 161 11.77 7.21 11.25
CA GLU A 161 12.76 6.13 11.13
C GLU A 161 14.16 6.64 10.80
N GLN A 162 14.31 7.90 10.37
CA GLN A 162 15.56 8.51 9.94
C GLN A 162 16.27 7.70 8.82
N ILE A 163 15.47 7.05 7.98
CA ILE A 163 15.94 6.21 6.88
C ILE A 163 15.71 6.94 5.55
N GLU A 164 16.77 7.09 4.76
CA GLU A 164 16.62 7.51 3.37
C GLU A 164 15.96 6.42 2.55
N THR A 165 14.79 6.72 2.05
CA THR A 165 13.93 5.76 1.37
C THR A 165 13.50 6.31 0.02
N MET A 166 13.46 5.46 -1.00
CA MET A 166 12.79 5.74 -2.27
C MET A 166 11.59 4.82 -2.39
N LEU A 167 10.44 5.40 -2.63
CA LEU A 167 9.16 4.69 -2.74
C LEU A 167 8.49 5.08 -4.05
N ARG A 168 7.94 4.09 -4.76
CA ARG A 168 7.10 4.29 -5.95
C ARG A 168 5.93 3.33 -5.93
N CYS A 169 4.72 3.87 -6.00
CA CYS A 169 3.49 3.13 -6.18
C CYS A 169 2.95 3.37 -7.59
N LEU A 170 2.73 2.29 -8.33
CA LEU A 170 2.15 2.37 -9.66
C LEU A 170 0.85 1.58 -9.67
N SER A 171 -0.28 2.27 -9.72
CA SER A 171 -1.56 1.62 -9.94
C SER A 171 -1.95 1.75 -11.41
N MET A 172 -2.05 0.61 -12.10
CA MET A 172 -2.48 0.59 -13.49
C MET A 172 -3.92 0.12 -13.60
N PHE A 173 -4.86 1.04 -13.64
CA PHE A 173 -6.21 0.78 -14.15
C PHE A 173 -6.18 0.80 -15.68
N ARG A 174 -5.78 -0.31 -16.29
CA ARG A 174 -5.73 -0.41 -17.74
C ARG A 174 -7.16 -0.47 -18.29
N ARG A 175 -7.61 0.62 -18.89
CA ARG A 175 -8.80 0.64 -19.72
C ARG A 175 -8.46 -0.06 -21.04
N LYS A 176 -8.60 -1.37 -21.12
CA LYS A 176 -8.70 -2.01 -22.44
C LYS A 176 -10.16 -1.87 -22.87
N ARG A 177 -10.37 -1.20 -24.04
CA ARG A 177 -11.67 -1.16 -24.70
C ARG A 177 -12.18 -2.58 -24.85
N MET A 178 -13.35 -2.85 -24.32
CA MET A 178 -13.89 -4.19 -24.20
C MET A 178 -14.93 -4.43 -25.24
N GLU A 179 -14.67 -5.49 -25.95
CA GLU A 179 -15.72 -6.46 -26.30
C GLU A 179 -15.52 -7.61 -25.30
N ASN A 180 -16.48 -7.80 -24.40
CA ASN A 180 -16.61 -8.91 -23.45
C ASN A 180 -15.47 -9.12 -22.40
N GLY A 181 -15.72 -8.71 -21.18
CA GLY A 181 -15.02 -9.17 -19.96
C GLY A 181 -14.05 -8.15 -19.33
N ARG A 182 -14.41 -7.62 -18.19
CA ARG A 182 -13.61 -6.65 -17.40
C ARG A 182 -12.36 -7.31 -16.84
N ARG A 183 -11.18 -6.89 -17.28
CA ARG A 183 -9.91 -7.22 -16.60
C ARG A 183 -9.38 -5.97 -15.94
N VAL A 184 -9.42 -5.92 -14.63
CA VAL A 184 -8.69 -4.94 -13.83
C VAL A 184 -7.34 -5.57 -13.51
N ALA A 185 -6.29 -5.16 -14.19
CA ALA A 185 -4.94 -5.50 -13.80
C ALA A 185 -4.39 -4.34 -12.98
N LEU A 186 -4.18 -4.55 -11.69
CA LEU A 186 -3.49 -3.62 -10.83
C LEU A 186 -2.06 -4.11 -10.67
N LEU A 187 -1.11 -3.38 -11.28
CA LEU A 187 0.30 -3.58 -11.06
C LEU A 187 0.75 -2.49 -10.08
N CYS A 188 1.06 -2.85 -8.85
CA CYS A 188 1.69 -1.96 -7.92
C CYS A 188 3.14 -2.39 -7.77
N SER A 189 4.07 -1.57 -8.28
CA SER A 189 5.49 -1.77 -8.11
C SER A 189 5.99 -0.71 -7.14
N VAL A 190 6.57 -1.13 -6.04
CA VAL A 190 7.14 -0.21 -5.06
C VAL A 190 8.62 -0.55 -4.89
N PHE A 191 9.47 0.44 -5.11
CA PHE A 191 10.91 0.34 -4.86
C PHE A 191 11.21 1.02 -3.53
N LEU A 192 11.70 0.25 -2.57
CA LEU A 192 12.26 0.79 -1.34
C LEU A 192 13.77 0.78 -1.49
N LYS A 193 14.37 1.97 -1.60
CA LYS A 193 15.81 2.15 -1.46
C LYS A 193 16.02 2.64 -0.03
N SER A 194 16.39 1.76 0.87
CA SER A 194 16.86 2.20 2.18
C SER A 194 18.38 2.11 2.19
N VAL A 195 19.05 3.22 2.39
CA VAL A 195 20.44 3.24 2.84
C VAL A 195 20.40 2.96 4.32
N VAL A 196 20.28 1.70 4.67
CA VAL A 196 20.40 1.30 6.08
C VAL A 196 21.86 1.03 6.32
N LYS A 197 22.56 1.96 6.98
CA LYS A 197 23.69 1.64 7.81
C LYS A 197 23.18 0.92 9.07
N ILE A 198 22.49 -0.20 8.90
CA ILE A 198 22.30 -1.13 10.00
C ILE A 198 23.56 -1.98 10.01
N LEU A 199 24.34 -1.83 11.05
CA LEU A 199 25.32 -2.81 11.52
C LEU A 199 24.56 -4.13 11.77
N ILE A 200 24.27 -4.88 10.71
CA ILE A 200 23.87 -6.27 10.85
C ILE A 200 25.19 -7.07 11.00
N ARG A 201 25.65 -7.16 12.24
CA ARG A 201 26.49 -8.28 12.63
C ARG A 201 25.62 -9.52 12.53
N SER A 202 26.06 -10.43 11.66
CA SER A 202 25.70 -11.86 11.56
C SER A 202 24.37 -12.25 10.93
N SER A 203 24.53 -13.08 9.89
CA SER A 203 23.57 -14.01 9.26
C SER A 203 22.60 -13.43 8.24
N CYS A 204 23.12 -13.08 7.06
CA CYS A 204 22.33 -13.13 5.84
C CYS A 204 22.21 -14.59 5.37
N ARG A 205 21.10 -15.24 5.65
CA ARG A 205 20.62 -16.38 4.85
C ARG A 205 19.58 -15.84 3.87
N ASN A 206 19.70 -16.28 2.61
CA ASN A 206 18.78 -15.98 1.53
C ASN A 206 17.32 -16.26 1.96
N PHE A 207 16.52 -15.23 2.08
CA PHE A 207 15.10 -15.34 2.32
C PHE A 207 14.34 -14.96 1.06
N GLU A 208 14.05 -15.97 0.23
CA GLU A 208 12.92 -15.89 -0.69
C GLU A 208 11.63 -16.06 0.11
N THR A 209 10.99 -14.97 0.45
CA THR A 209 9.66 -15.03 1.07
C THR A 209 8.63 -15.08 -0.04
N LYS A 210 8.20 -16.28 -0.41
CA LYS A 210 7.02 -16.46 -1.25
C LYS A 210 5.79 -16.30 -0.37
N LEU A 211 5.05 -15.22 -0.53
CA LEU A 211 3.71 -15.07 0.02
C LEU A 211 2.79 -16.12 -0.62
N LYS A 212 2.25 -17.02 0.18
CA LYS A 212 1.14 -17.89 -0.20
C LYS A 212 -0.14 -17.21 0.25
N PHE A 213 -0.89 -16.65 -0.70
CA PHE A 213 -2.27 -16.23 -0.51
C PHE A 213 -3.23 -17.34 -0.93
#